data_a44ca2049179e66a6e12a79e62f1a39c
#
_entry.id   a44ca2049179e66a6e12a79e62f1a39c
#
_cell.length_a   1.000
_cell.length_b   1.000
_cell.length_c   1.000
_cell.angle_alpha   90.00
_cell.angle_beta   90.00
_cell.angle_gamma   90.00
#
_symmetry.space_group_name_H-M   'P 1'
#
loop_
_entity.id
_entity.type
_entity.pdbx_description
1 polymer ?
#
loop_
_entity_poly.entity_id
_entity_poly.type
_entity_poly.pdbx_seq_one_letter_code
_entity_poly.pdbx_strand_id
1 'polypeptide(L)'
;MALQVTTRLWLGGVLSVHRDQRLIDRLAARVKACALPRPLLLATDGLVSYISAWRKAFRTPVFTGKRGRPSLLAWPGLVIGQVIKRHRAKRLVEIDARLVQGTESQRQALSLPDQKLHSSYIERINATFRARLHGLVRRGRALYRQEPTLQTGMYLVGTFYNFCTCHDSLRQQGPAGSRKWVERTPAMAAGLTDHCWSAGELLTYKVAPPPWVPPKKRGRKPKQVCPPAMVAA
;
A
#
# COMPACT_ATOMS: atom_id res chain seq x y z
N MET A 1 7.26 -0.75 -1.31
CA MET A 1 6.58 -0.25 -0.10
C MET A 1 5.67 0.90 -0.46
N ALA A 2 4.62 1.13 0.32
CA ALA A 2 3.66 2.22 0.14
C ALA A 2 3.48 3.01 1.45
N LEU A 3 3.25 4.32 1.31
CA LEU A 3 3.14 5.27 2.42
C LEU A 3 2.04 6.28 2.10
N GLN A 4 1.20 6.59 3.07
CA GLN A 4 0.31 7.75 3.02
C GLN A 4 1.10 8.99 3.42
N VAL A 5 1.21 9.95 2.51
CA VAL A 5 2.14 11.10 2.69
C VAL A 5 1.69 12.06 3.78
N THR A 6 0.39 12.34 3.93
CA THR A 6 -0.14 13.29 4.92
C THR A 6 0.06 12.83 6.36
N THR A 7 -0.18 11.56 6.64
CA THR A 7 -0.11 10.97 7.99
C THR A 7 1.20 10.22 8.24
N ARG A 8 2.07 10.07 7.22
CA ARG A 8 3.26 9.21 7.27
C ARG A 8 2.97 7.74 7.53
N LEU A 9 1.69 7.32 7.43
CA LEU A 9 1.28 5.95 7.71
C LEU A 9 1.86 4.99 6.67
N TRP A 10 2.61 4.00 7.11
CA TRP A 10 3.05 2.91 6.26
C TRP A 10 1.89 1.97 5.96
N LEU A 11 1.54 1.85 4.68
CA LEU A 11 0.40 1.05 4.21
C LEU A 11 0.76 -0.41 3.93
N GLY A 12 2.05 -0.73 3.96
CA GLY A 12 2.53 -2.06 3.69
C GLY A 12 3.65 -2.10 2.67
N GLY A 13 4.17 -3.30 2.49
CA GLY A 13 5.19 -3.59 1.49
C GLY A 13 5.05 -5.01 0.99
N VAL A 14 5.67 -5.29 -0.13
CA VAL A 14 5.72 -6.60 -0.77
C VAL A 14 7.17 -6.90 -1.11
N LEU A 15 7.58 -8.13 -0.86
CA LEU A 15 8.88 -8.65 -1.23
C LEU A 15 8.73 -9.67 -2.36
N SER A 16 9.75 -9.79 -3.18
CA SER A 16 9.90 -10.83 -4.18
C SER A 16 11.38 -10.95 -4.56
N VAL A 17 11.78 -12.13 -4.97
CA VAL A 17 13.11 -12.37 -5.55
C VAL A 17 13.27 -11.64 -6.89
N HIS A 18 12.16 -11.52 -7.64
CA HIS A 18 12.14 -10.83 -8.93
C HIS A 18 11.40 -9.50 -8.86
N ARG A 19 11.96 -8.48 -9.52
CA ARG A 19 11.29 -7.19 -9.72
C ARG A 19 10.44 -7.25 -11.00
N ASP A 20 9.35 -7.97 -10.93
CA ASP A 20 8.44 -8.21 -12.04
C ASP A 20 7.10 -7.46 -11.90
N GLN A 21 6.25 -7.58 -12.91
CA GLN A 21 4.90 -6.97 -12.88
C GLN A 21 4.05 -7.55 -11.75
N ARG A 22 4.23 -8.83 -11.38
CA ARG A 22 3.46 -9.49 -10.31
C ARG A 22 3.74 -8.86 -8.94
N LEU A 23 5.00 -8.51 -8.67
CA LEU A 23 5.36 -7.79 -7.44
C LEU A 23 4.64 -6.45 -7.36
N ILE A 24 4.59 -5.70 -8.46
CA ILE A 24 3.98 -4.38 -8.52
C ILE A 24 2.45 -4.49 -8.45
N ASP A 25 1.84 -5.47 -9.11
CA ASP A 25 0.41 -5.76 -9.01
C ASP A 25 0.01 -6.12 -7.56
N ARG A 26 0.81 -6.92 -6.84
CA ARG A 26 0.61 -7.24 -5.41
C ARG A 26 0.67 -5.98 -4.54
N LEU A 27 1.61 -5.09 -4.80
CA LEU A 27 1.71 -3.82 -4.09
C LEU A 27 0.50 -2.93 -4.37
N ALA A 28 0.07 -2.83 -5.63
CA ALA A 28 -1.09 -2.05 -6.03
C ALA A 28 -2.39 -2.58 -5.39
N ALA A 29 -2.58 -3.89 -5.34
CA ALA A 29 -3.70 -4.53 -4.66
C ALA A 29 -3.70 -4.21 -3.15
N ARG A 30 -2.53 -4.21 -2.52
CA ARG A 30 -2.38 -3.85 -1.10
C ARG A 30 -2.79 -2.41 -0.83
N VAL A 31 -2.31 -1.47 -1.65
CA VAL A 31 -2.65 -0.04 -1.50
C VAL A 31 -4.15 0.18 -1.73
N LYS A 32 -4.74 -0.48 -2.73
CA LYS A 32 -6.19 -0.44 -2.96
C LYS A 32 -6.98 -0.92 -1.75
N ALA A 33 -6.55 -2.00 -1.08
CA ALA A 33 -7.21 -2.54 0.12
C ALA A 33 -7.21 -1.56 1.30
N CYS A 34 -6.26 -0.60 1.33
CA CYS A 34 -6.19 0.45 2.34
C CYS A 34 -6.89 1.75 1.91
N ALA A 35 -7.44 1.81 0.70
CA ALA A 35 -8.00 3.03 0.13
C ALA A 35 -9.51 2.94 -0.03
N LEU A 36 -10.18 4.08 0.08
CA LEU A 36 -11.59 4.25 -0.25
C LEU A 36 -11.75 4.78 -1.68
N PRO A 37 -12.87 4.51 -2.38
CA PRO A 37 -13.15 5.04 -3.72
C PRO A 37 -13.49 6.54 -3.67
N ARG A 38 -12.46 7.36 -3.52
CA ARG A 38 -12.51 8.83 -3.50
C ARG A 38 -11.38 9.40 -4.35
N PRO A 39 -11.36 10.70 -4.66
CA PRO A 39 -10.23 11.33 -5.33
C PRO A 39 -8.91 11.02 -4.63
N LEU A 40 -7.93 10.52 -5.36
CA LEU A 40 -6.69 10.00 -4.82
C LEU A 40 -5.51 10.32 -5.73
N LEU A 41 -4.43 10.86 -5.16
CA LEU A 41 -3.17 11.08 -5.84
C LEU A 41 -2.17 9.96 -5.50
N LEU A 42 -1.73 9.23 -6.52
CA LEU A 42 -0.69 8.21 -6.43
C LEU A 42 0.60 8.73 -7.04
N ALA A 43 1.62 8.93 -6.22
CA ALA A 43 2.96 9.31 -6.66
C ALA A 43 3.88 8.08 -6.71
N THR A 44 4.59 7.89 -7.81
CA THR A 44 5.50 6.76 -8.02
C THR A 44 6.85 7.22 -8.57
N ASP A 45 7.83 6.32 -8.55
CA ASP A 45 9.06 6.50 -9.32
C ASP A 45 8.80 6.35 -10.83
N GLY A 46 9.84 6.56 -11.65
CA GLY A 46 9.75 6.53 -13.11
C GLY A 46 9.48 5.15 -13.73
N LEU A 47 9.26 4.08 -12.95
CA LEU A 47 9.02 2.75 -13.49
C LEU A 47 7.63 2.64 -14.13
N VAL A 48 7.57 2.35 -15.42
CA VAL A 48 6.33 2.31 -16.22
C VAL A 48 5.33 1.27 -15.70
N SER A 49 5.81 0.17 -15.17
CA SER A 49 4.96 -0.91 -14.62
C SER A 49 4.01 -0.45 -13.50
N TYR A 50 4.34 0.61 -12.77
CA TYR A 50 3.42 1.17 -11.77
C TYR A 50 2.15 1.72 -12.40
N ILE A 51 2.24 2.40 -13.54
CA ILE A 51 1.09 3.02 -14.20
C ILE A 51 0.05 1.94 -14.55
N SER A 52 0.49 0.85 -15.19
CA SER A 52 -0.38 -0.26 -15.57
C SER A 52 -1.00 -0.94 -14.34
N ALA A 53 -0.22 -1.15 -13.28
CA ALA A 53 -0.68 -1.76 -12.04
C ALA A 53 -1.73 -0.90 -11.33
N TRP A 54 -1.51 0.41 -11.22
CA TRP A 54 -2.48 1.33 -10.62
C TRP A 54 -3.78 1.39 -11.42
N ARG A 55 -3.71 1.55 -12.73
CA ARG A 55 -4.88 1.54 -13.61
C ARG A 55 -5.67 0.24 -13.54
N LYS A 56 -5.00 -0.89 -13.39
CA LYS A 56 -5.60 -2.21 -13.23
C LYS A 56 -6.24 -2.38 -11.85
N ALA A 57 -5.54 -1.99 -10.78
CA ALA A 57 -5.99 -2.18 -9.42
C ALA A 57 -7.17 -1.28 -9.04
N PHE A 58 -7.11 0.03 -9.38
CA PHE A 58 -8.11 1.01 -8.96
C PHE A 58 -9.32 1.05 -9.89
N ARG A 59 -9.99 -0.11 -9.99
CA ARG A 59 -11.25 -0.30 -10.71
C ARG A 59 -12.25 -1.03 -9.82
N THR A 60 -13.53 -0.73 -10.01
CA THR A 60 -14.64 -1.42 -9.34
C THR A 60 -15.46 -2.15 -10.37
N PRO A 61 -15.85 -3.42 -10.15
CA PRO A 61 -16.75 -4.14 -11.04
C PRO A 61 -18.15 -3.54 -10.96
N VAL A 62 -18.74 -3.28 -12.12
CA VAL A 62 -20.12 -2.82 -12.25
C VAL A 62 -20.95 -3.94 -12.86
N PHE A 63 -21.96 -4.39 -12.13
CA PHE A 63 -22.86 -5.44 -12.54
C PHE A 63 -24.08 -4.81 -13.23
N THR A 64 -24.24 -5.05 -14.51
CA THR A 64 -25.34 -4.51 -15.34
C THR A 64 -26.55 -5.44 -15.42
N GLY A 65 -26.57 -6.55 -14.68
CA GLY A 65 -27.60 -7.58 -14.77
C GLY A 65 -27.53 -8.48 -16.03
N LYS A 66 -26.69 -8.14 -17.00
CA LYS A 66 -26.46 -8.96 -18.19
C LYS A 66 -25.53 -10.14 -17.90
N ARG A 67 -25.75 -11.27 -18.59
CA ARG A 67 -24.81 -12.40 -18.52
C ARG A 67 -23.44 -11.99 -19.06
N GLY A 68 -22.39 -12.42 -18.37
CA GLY A 68 -21.00 -12.15 -18.77
C GLY A 68 -20.16 -11.58 -17.65
N ARG A 69 -18.93 -11.19 -18.01
CA ARG A 69 -17.98 -10.57 -17.08
C ARG A 69 -18.43 -9.12 -16.79
N PRO A 70 -18.48 -8.70 -15.50
CA PRO A 70 -18.81 -7.33 -15.17
C PRO A 70 -17.79 -6.36 -15.78
N SER A 71 -18.27 -5.20 -16.23
CA SER A 71 -17.39 -4.13 -16.67
C SER A 71 -16.63 -3.54 -15.48
N LEU A 72 -15.39 -3.13 -15.72
CA LEU A 72 -14.54 -2.55 -14.68
C LEU A 72 -14.49 -1.03 -14.87
N LEU A 73 -15.11 -0.29 -13.95
CA LEU A 73 -15.09 1.16 -13.95
C LEU A 73 -13.89 1.66 -13.12
N ALA A 74 -13.10 2.57 -13.68
CA ALA A 74 -12.02 3.21 -12.95
C ALA A 74 -12.58 4.09 -11.80
N TRP A 75 -11.84 4.17 -10.70
CA TRP A 75 -12.22 5.04 -9.58
C TRP A 75 -12.25 6.51 -10.03
N PRO A 76 -13.27 7.27 -9.64
CA PRO A 76 -13.37 8.68 -9.99
C PRO A 76 -12.24 9.49 -9.33
N GLY A 77 -11.70 10.44 -10.07
CA GLY A 77 -10.66 11.34 -9.53
C GLY A 77 -9.33 10.67 -9.21
N LEU A 78 -9.01 9.52 -9.85
CA LEU A 78 -7.69 8.91 -9.73
C LEU A 78 -6.65 9.72 -10.51
N VAL A 79 -5.69 10.28 -9.78
CA VAL A 79 -4.57 11.06 -10.31
C VAL A 79 -3.29 10.25 -10.14
N ILE A 80 -2.49 10.12 -11.18
CA ILE A 80 -1.21 9.39 -11.16
C ILE A 80 -0.09 10.33 -11.59
N GLY A 81 0.86 10.55 -10.67
CA GLY A 81 2.08 11.29 -10.92
C GLY A 81 3.33 10.41 -10.84
N GLN A 82 4.34 10.75 -11.62
CA GLN A 82 5.65 10.11 -11.57
C GLN A 82 6.74 11.11 -11.25
N VAL A 83 7.69 10.68 -10.42
CA VAL A 83 8.92 11.41 -10.13
C VAL A 83 10.08 10.66 -10.76
N ILE A 84 10.69 11.26 -11.77
CA ILE A 84 11.79 10.69 -12.54
C ILE A 84 13.08 11.37 -12.11
N LYS A 85 14.02 10.60 -11.58
CA LYS A 85 15.35 11.09 -11.21
C LYS A 85 16.35 10.70 -12.29
N ARG A 86 16.94 11.68 -12.93
CA ARG A 86 17.98 11.47 -13.94
C ARG A 86 19.35 11.59 -13.30
N HIS A 87 20.19 10.59 -13.50
CA HIS A 87 21.55 10.55 -13.00
C HIS A 87 22.54 10.56 -14.15
N ARG A 88 23.60 11.38 -14.05
CA ARG A 88 24.75 11.38 -14.95
C ARG A 88 26.00 11.19 -14.10
N ALA A 89 26.85 10.24 -14.47
CA ALA A 89 28.06 9.87 -13.71
C ALA A 89 27.80 9.64 -12.20
N LYS A 90 26.70 8.93 -11.84
CA LYS A 90 26.24 8.65 -10.47
C LYS A 90 25.78 9.86 -9.66
N ARG A 91 25.77 11.06 -10.26
CA ARG A 91 25.25 12.29 -9.63
C ARG A 91 23.82 12.54 -10.11
N LEU A 92 22.95 12.99 -9.20
CA LEU A 92 21.61 13.45 -9.54
C LEU A 92 21.74 14.77 -10.32
N VAL A 93 21.25 14.79 -11.56
CA VAL A 93 21.32 15.97 -12.45
C VAL A 93 19.97 16.67 -12.49
N GLU A 94 18.89 15.90 -12.54
CA GLU A 94 17.55 16.43 -12.76
C GLU A 94 16.50 15.59 -12.02
N ILE A 95 15.48 16.28 -11.52
CA ILE A 95 14.26 15.64 -10.99
C ILE A 95 13.10 16.19 -11.82
N ASP A 96 12.50 15.33 -12.61
CA ASP A 96 11.32 15.63 -13.43
C ASP A 96 10.08 15.01 -12.75
N ALA A 97 9.05 15.82 -12.56
CA ALA A 97 7.77 15.41 -11.99
C ALA A 97 6.67 15.57 -13.04
N ARG A 98 6.19 14.46 -13.57
CA ARG A 98 5.16 14.47 -14.60
C ARG A 98 3.83 13.90 -14.13
N LEU A 99 2.76 14.50 -14.62
CA LEU A 99 1.41 13.99 -14.47
C LEU A 99 1.13 12.97 -15.59
N VAL A 100 0.74 11.75 -15.20
CA VAL A 100 0.45 10.66 -16.15
C VAL A 100 -1.06 10.49 -16.36
N GLN A 101 -1.84 10.79 -15.33
CA GLN A 101 -3.30 10.71 -15.36
C GLN A 101 -3.92 11.73 -14.42
N GLY A 102 -5.04 12.31 -14.83
CA GLY A 102 -5.73 13.40 -14.13
C GLY A 102 -5.36 14.78 -14.70
N THR A 103 -5.86 15.84 -14.08
CA THR A 103 -5.59 17.23 -14.43
C THR A 103 -4.67 17.88 -13.40
N GLU A 104 -4.00 18.96 -13.80
CA GLU A 104 -3.11 19.70 -12.90
C GLU A 104 -3.87 20.29 -11.71
N SER A 105 -5.09 20.77 -11.91
CA SER A 105 -5.97 21.26 -10.85
C SER A 105 -6.32 20.14 -9.83
N GLN A 106 -6.61 18.94 -10.31
CA GLN A 106 -6.83 17.77 -9.43
C GLN A 106 -5.57 17.39 -8.65
N ARG A 107 -4.40 17.42 -9.31
CA ARG A 107 -3.13 17.17 -8.65
C ARG A 107 -2.88 18.18 -7.52
N GLN A 108 -3.08 19.48 -7.80
CA GLN A 108 -2.89 20.54 -6.81
C GLN A 108 -3.83 20.37 -5.61
N ALA A 109 -5.12 20.11 -5.86
CA ALA A 109 -6.11 19.92 -4.80
C ALA A 109 -5.79 18.71 -3.87
N LEU A 110 -5.10 17.68 -4.38
CA LEU A 110 -4.75 16.47 -3.64
C LEU A 110 -3.30 16.47 -3.12
N SER A 111 -2.49 17.45 -3.49
CA SER A 111 -1.10 17.59 -3.05
C SER A 111 -0.99 18.17 -1.64
N LEU A 112 0.19 18.01 -1.04
CA LEU A 112 0.56 18.77 0.16
C LEU A 112 0.65 20.29 -0.15
N PRO A 113 0.68 21.15 0.87
CA PRO A 113 0.75 22.59 0.69
C PRO A 113 1.90 23.09 -0.20
N ASP A 114 3.02 22.35 -0.26
CA ASP A 114 4.16 22.64 -1.14
C ASP A 114 3.87 22.32 -2.61
N GLN A 115 2.75 21.64 -2.89
CA GLN A 115 2.25 21.25 -4.22
C GLN A 115 3.27 20.50 -5.10
N LYS A 116 4.36 20.02 -4.52
CA LYS A 116 5.42 19.32 -5.26
C LYS A 116 5.25 17.80 -5.14
N LEU A 117 5.40 17.12 -6.27
CA LEU A 117 5.57 15.67 -6.29
C LEU A 117 7.03 15.33 -6.00
N HIS A 118 7.29 14.62 -4.92
CA HIS A 118 8.64 14.17 -4.60
C HIS A 118 8.63 12.80 -3.93
N SER A 119 9.77 12.10 -4.00
CA SER A 119 9.95 10.74 -3.45
C SER A 119 10.59 10.71 -2.06
N SER A 120 10.85 11.86 -1.44
CA SER A 120 11.63 11.96 -0.19
C SER A 120 11.00 11.18 0.97
N TYR A 121 9.67 11.16 1.07
CA TYR A 121 8.98 10.44 2.15
C TYR A 121 9.15 8.92 2.05
N ILE A 122 8.98 8.36 0.85
CA ILE A 122 9.19 6.92 0.65
C ILE A 122 10.67 6.52 0.75
N GLU A 123 11.57 7.40 0.37
CA GLU A 123 13.02 7.19 0.53
C GLU A 123 13.42 7.18 2.01
N ARG A 124 12.87 8.10 2.82
CA ARG A 124 13.10 8.15 4.27
C ARG A 124 12.61 6.88 4.96
N ILE A 125 11.40 6.42 4.66
CA ILE A 125 10.88 5.19 5.25
C ILE A 125 11.69 3.98 4.79
N ASN A 126 12.11 3.92 3.52
CA ASN A 126 13.00 2.88 3.02
C ASN A 126 14.34 2.85 3.78
N ALA A 127 14.90 4.01 4.13
CA ALA A 127 16.11 4.10 4.96
C ALA A 127 15.86 3.58 6.38
N THR A 128 14.74 3.95 7.00
CA THR A 128 14.33 3.46 8.34
C THR A 128 14.22 1.93 8.35
N PHE A 129 13.59 1.33 7.34
CA PHE A 129 13.48 -0.12 7.26
C PHE A 129 14.83 -0.81 7.05
N ARG A 130 15.71 -0.22 6.24
CA ARG A 130 17.09 -0.75 6.08
C ARG A 130 17.88 -0.68 7.37
N ALA A 131 17.73 0.38 8.17
CA ALA A 131 18.39 0.51 9.45
C ALA A 131 17.92 -0.52 10.49
N ARG A 132 16.65 -0.93 10.44
CA ARG A 132 16.02 -1.85 11.39
C ARG A 132 16.03 -3.32 10.96
N LEU A 133 16.19 -3.60 9.66
CA LEU A 133 16.19 -4.95 9.08
C LEU A 133 17.51 -5.20 8.35
N HIS A 134 18.41 -5.92 8.99
CA HIS A 134 19.76 -6.20 8.46
C HIS A 134 19.76 -6.83 7.06
N GLY A 135 18.77 -7.68 6.75
CA GLY A 135 18.63 -8.30 5.43
C GLY A 135 18.25 -7.34 4.31
N LEU A 136 17.83 -6.10 4.62
CA LEU A 136 17.58 -5.03 3.64
C LEU A 136 18.78 -4.09 3.46
N VAL A 137 19.84 -4.26 4.25
CA VAL A 137 21.06 -3.45 4.16
C VAL A 137 21.81 -3.82 2.89
N ARG A 138 22.13 -2.82 2.07
CA ARG A 138 22.97 -3.01 0.89
C ARG A 138 24.39 -3.40 1.34
N ARG A 139 24.91 -4.50 0.78
CA ARG A 139 26.24 -5.06 1.12
C ARG A 139 26.37 -5.55 2.58
N GLY A 140 25.24 -5.87 3.24
CA GLY A 140 25.25 -6.51 4.55
C GLY A 140 25.63 -7.99 4.45
N ARG A 141 26.24 -8.53 5.51
CA ARG A 141 26.55 -9.98 5.63
C ARG A 141 25.34 -10.81 6.09
N ALA A 142 24.32 -10.16 6.66
CA ALA A 142 23.11 -10.83 7.10
C ALA A 142 22.18 -11.10 5.91
N LEU A 143 21.99 -12.38 5.60
CA LEU A 143 21.11 -12.82 4.52
C LEU A 143 19.86 -13.48 5.12
N TYR A 144 18.70 -13.08 4.64
CA TYR A 144 17.47 -13.84 4.89
C TYR A 144 17.36 -14.98 3.88
N ARG A 145 17.31 -16.22 4.38
CA ARG A 145 17.18 -17.41 3.54
C ARG A 145 15.76 -17.59 3.00
N GLN A 146 14.76 -17.02 3.67
CA GLN A 146 13.36 -17.20 3.35
C GLN A 146 12.63 -15.86 3.23
N GLU A 147 11.91 -15.68 2.11
CA GLU A 147 11.08 -14.49 1.86
C GLU A 147 10.04 -14.25 2.98
N PRO A 148 9.31 -15.28 3.49
CA PRO A 148 8.33 -15.09 4.55
C PRO A 148 8.91 -14.48 5.82
N THR A 149 10.11 -14.89 6.23
CA THR A 149 10.78 -14.34 7.44
C THR A 149 11.07 -12.85 7.29
N LEU A 150 11.60 -12.45 6.12
CA LEU A 150 11.85 -11.03 5.85
C LEU A 150 10.54 -10.25 5.73
N GLN A 151 9.51 -10.83 5.13
CA GLN A 151 8.17 -10.24 5.02
C GLN A 151 7.57 -10.00 6.42
N THR A 152 7.63 -10.98 7.31
CA THR A 152 7.16 -10.85 8.70
C THR A 152 7.93 -9.77 9.46
N GLY A 153 9.26 -9.76 9.35
CA GLY A 153 10.11 -8.72 9.95
C GLY A 153 9.76 -7.33 9.43
N MET A 154 9.47 -7.19 8.14
CA MET A 154 9.04 -5.93 7.54
C MET A 154 7.69 -5.46 8.12
N TYR A 155 6.73 -6.35 8.32
CA TYR A 155 5.45 -6.01 8.95
C TYR A 155 5.61 -5.64 10.42
N LEU A 156 6.43 -6.37 11.17
CA LEU A 156 6.73 -6.04 12.55
C LEU A 156 7.31 -4.62 12.66
N VAL A 157 8.36 -4.31 11.90
CA VAL A 157 8.97 -2.96 11.87
C VAL A 157 7.97 -1.90 11.45
N GLY A 158 7.13 -2.18 10.45
CA GLY A 158 6.10 -1.26 9.97
C GLY A 158 5.02 -0.98 10.99
N THR A 159 4.61 -1.99 11.78
CA THR A 159 3.63 -1.82 12.85
C THR A 159 4.21 -0.99 14.00
N PHE A 160 5.45 -1.28 14.43
CA PHE A 160 6.15 -0.43 15.41
C PHE A 160 6.32 1.00 14.90
N TYR A 161 6.65 1.19 13.62
CA TYR A 161 6.76 2.52 13.02
C TYR A 161 5.43 3.27 13.07
N ASN A 162 4.32 2.58 12.78
CA ASN A 162 3.01 3.21 12.76
C ASN A 162 2.48 3.55 14.15
N PHE A 163 2.60 2.67 15.13
CA PHE A 163 1.91 2.77 16.42
C PHE A 163 2.81 3.23 17.57
N CYS A 164 4.09 2.89 17.55
CA CYS A 164 5.00 3.12 18.68
C CYS A 164 6.09 4.19 18.40
N THR A 165 6.14 4.76 17.19
CA THR A 165 7.18 5.73 16.85
C THR A 165 6.57 7.09 16.55
N CYS A 166 6.86 8.08 17.40
CA CYS A 166 6.43 9.46 17.16
C CYS A 166 7.28 10.12 16.06
N HIS A 167 6.67 11.04 15.33
CA HIS A 167 7.29 11.78 14.25
C HIS A 167 7.20 13.29 14.48
N ASP A 168 8.32 13.98 14.48
CA ASP A 168 8.37 15.43 14.66
C ASP A 168 7.50 16.20 13.69
N SER A 169 7.42 15.74 12.43
CA SER A 169 6.59 16.38 11.41
C SER A 169 5.08 16.18 11.61
N LEU A 170 4.66 15.33 12.54
CA LEU A 170 3.26 15.05 12.87
C LEU A 170 2.82 15.67 14.19
N ARG A 171 3.75 16.23 14.96
CA ARG A 171 3.41 16.89 16.22
C ARG A 171 2.44 18.05 16.00
N GLN A 172 1.56 18.23 16.94
CA GLN A 172 0.56 19.31 16.95
C GLN A 172 0.83 20.25 18.12
N GLN A 173 0.35 21.49 17.98
CA GLN A 173 0.38 22.44 19.08
C GLN A 173 -0.58 21.94 20.18
N GLY A 174 -0.08 21.85 21.41
CA GLY A 174 -0.88 21.48 22.55
C GLY A 174 -1.88 22.57 22.96
N PRO A 175 -2.90 22.23 23.75
CA PRO A 175 -3.82 23.21 24.31
C PRO A 175 -3.08 24.25 25.16
N ALA A 176 -3.67 25.43 25.28
CA ALA A 176 -3.13 26.48 26.12
C ALA A 176 -2.94 25.98 27.58
N GLY A 177 -1.75 26.22 28.15
CA GLY A 177 -1.37 25.73 29.48
C GLY A 177 -0.77 24.34 29.56
N SER A 178 -0.70 23.62 28.45
CA SER A 178 -0.05 22.30 28.35
C SER A 178 1.32 22.37 27.66
N ARG A 179 1.94 21.20 27.39
CA ARG A 179 3.17 21.14 26.61
C ARG A 179 2.97 21.83 25.26
N LYS A 180 3.95 22.66 24.84
CA LYS A 180 3.91 23.40 23.58
C LYS A 180 3.64 22.49 22.36
N TRP A 181 4.15 21.27 22.39
CA TRP A 181 4.01 20.29 21.34
C TRP A 181 3.55 18.94 21.89
N VAL A 182 2.55 18.35 21.24
CA VAL A 182 2.09 16.99 21.49
C VAL A 182 2.65 16.11 20.37
N GLU A 183 3.41 15.10 20.76
CA GLU A 183 3.98 14.11 19.85
C GLU A 183 2.90 13.19 19.30
N ARG A 184 3.02 12.80 18.04
CA ARG A 184 2.06 11.91 17.39
C ARG A 184 2.74 10.85 16.56
N THR A 185 2.18 9.63 16.60
CA THR A 185 2.53 8.55 15.71
C THR A 185 1.76 8.66 14.38
N PRO A 186 2.21 7.98 13.31
CA PRO A 186 1.46 7.87 12.07
C PRO A 186 0.03 7.33 12.26
N ALA A 187 -0.17 6.36 13.15
CA ALA A 187 -1.47 5.79 13.46
C ALA A 187 -2.40 6.81 14.14
N MET A 188 -1.87 7.62 15.07
CA MET A 188 -2.62 8.74 15.69
C MET A 188 -2.99 9.78 14.62
N ALA A 189 -2.05 10.13 13.73
CA ALA A 189 -2.32 11.09 12.66
C ALA A 189 -3.37 10.58 11.65
N ALA A 190 -3.47 9.26 11.48
CA ALA A 190 -4.46 8.60 10.64
C ALA A 190 -5.80 8.33 11.36
N GLY A 191 -5.92 8.66 12.64
CA GLY A 191 -7.13 8.41 13.44
C GLY A 191 -7.38 6.95 13.79
N LEU A 192 -6.32 6.10 13.77
CA LEU A 192 -6.43 4.68 14.11
C LEU A 192 -6.27 4.41 15.61
N THR A 193 -5.68 5.34 16.34
CA THR A 193 -5.48 5.31 17.78
C THR A 193 -5.40 6.74 18.32
N ASP A 194 -5.69 6.90 19.59
CA ASP A 194 -5.66 8.18 20.30
C ASP A 194 -4.34 8.44 21.04
N HIS A 195 -3.50 7.42 21.20
CA HIS A 195 -2.25 7.50 21.95
C HIS A 195 -1.09 6.75 21.25
N CYS A 196 0.13 6.98 21.72
CA CYS A 196 1.33 6.25 21.32
C CYS A 196 1.37 4.92 22.08
N TRP A 197 1.35 3.82 21.36
CA TRP A 197 1.37 2.48 21.93
C TRP A 197 2.75 2.12 22.49
N SER A 198 2.76 1.43 23.61
CA SER A 198 3.93 0.75 24.12
C SER A 198 4.20 -0.54 23.31
N ALA A 199 5.43 -1.04 23.36
CA ALA A 199 5.75 -2.33 22.75
C ALA A 199 4.93 -3.48 23.36
N GLY A 200 4.70 -3.44 24.68
CA GLY A 200 3.89 -4.44 25.39
C GLY A 200 2.45 -4.44 24.91
N GLU A 201 1.84 -3.27 24.79
CA GLU A 201 0.48 -3.11 24.28
C GLU A 201 0.35 -3.64 22.84
N LEU A 202 1.29 -3.29 21.95
CA LEU A 202 1.30 -3.79 20.59
C LEU A 202 1.40 -5.32 20.52
N LEU A 203 2.25 -5.94 21.33
CA LEU A 203 2.48 -7.39 21.33
C LEU A 203 1.33 -8.16 21.97
N THR A 204 0.58 -7.56 22.89
CA THR A 204 -0.58 -8.16 23.54
C THR A 204 -1.90 -7.89 22.84
N TYR A 205 -1.89 -7.02 21.80
CA TYR A 205 -3.09 -6.71 21.04
C TYR A 205 -3.66 -7.93 20.33
N LYS A 206 -4.89 -8.28 20.68
CA LYS A 206 -5.56 -9.46 20.13
C LYS A 206 -6.36 -9.07 18.89
N VAL A 207 -5.99 -9.65 17.75
CA VAL A 207 -6.81 -9.55 16.52
C VAL A 207 -7.76 -10.74 16.51
N ALA A 208 -9.06 -10.46 16.39
CA ALA A 208 -10.04 -11.54 16.22
C ALA A 208 -9.69 -12.38 14.98
N PRO A 209 -9.67 -13.71 15.08
CA PRO A 209 -9.45 -14.55 13.92
C PRO A 209 -10.57 -14.30 12.88
N PRO A 210 -10.28 -14.40 11.57
CA PRO A 210 -11.30 -14.30 10.56
C PRO A 210 -12.36 -15.38 10.80
N PRO A 211 -13.65 -15.12 10.47
CA PRO A 211 -14.70 -16.12 10.64
C PRO A 211 -14.32 -17.40 9.88
N TRP A 212 -14.52 -18.53 10.57
CA TRP A 212 -14.21 -19.81 9.94
C TRP A 212 -15.09 -20.04 8.71
N VAL A 213 -14.45 -20.24 7.57
CA VAL A 213 -15.11 -20.57 6.31
C VAL A 213 -14.85 -22.04 6.03
N PRO A 214 -15.89 -22.89 5.91
CA PRO A 214 -15.69 -24.29 5.61
C PRO A 214 -14.92 -24.45 4.29
N PRO A 215 -13.96 -25.38 4.22
CA PRO A 215 -13.22 -25.61 2.99
C PRO A 215 -14.19 -26.04 1.88
N LYS A 216 -14.02 -25.44 0.70
CA LYS A 216 -14.81 -25.86 -0.47
C LYS A 216 -14.62 -27.35 -0.70
N LYS A 217 -15.72 -28.13 -0.71
CA LYS A 217 -15.69 -29.56 -1.03
C LYS A 217 -14.96 -29.75 -2.37
N ARG A 218 -13.79 -30.38 -2.32
CA ARG A 218 -13.07 -30.81 -3.51
C ARG A 218 -13.73 -32.10 -4.00
N GLY A 219 -14.44 -32.04 -5.08
CA GLY A 219 -15.03 -33.22 -5.70
C GLY A 219 -15.46 -32.91 -7.12
N ARG A 220 -15.32 -33.93 -8.00
CA ARG A 220 -15.88 -33.88 -9.35
C ARG A 220 -17.39 -33.80 -9.19
N LYS A 221 -18.05 -32.84 -9.85
CA LYS A 221 -19.52 -32.83 -9.90
C LYS A 221 -20.00 -34.19 -10.39
N PRO A 222 -20.98 -34.85 -9.71
CA PRO A 222 -21.51 -36.10 -10.20
C PRO A 222 -21.98 -35.89 -11.66
N LYS A 223 -21.58 -36.81 -12.55
CA LYS A 223 -22.11 -36.80 -13.90
C LYS A 223 -23.65 -36.92 -13.79
N GLN A 224 -24.37 -35.96 -14.40
CA GLN A 224 -25.80 -36.13 -14.56
C GLN A 224 -26.03 -37.42 -15.39
N VAL A 225 -26.58 -38.44 -14.75
CA VAL A 225 -27.02 -39.62 -15.46
C VAL A 225 -28.27 -39.19 -16.22
N CYS A 226 -28.18 -39.11 -17.53
CA CYS A 226 -29.38 -38.95 -18.37
C CYS A 226 -30.31 -40.16 -18.11
N PRO A 227 -31.55 -39.92 -17.80
CA PRO A 227 -32.52 -41.04 -17.74
C PRO A 227 -32.55 -41.75 -19.11
N PRO A 228 -32.68 -43.07 -19.13
CA PRO A 228 -32.78 -43.82 -20.38
C PRO A 228 -33.97 -43.32 -21.16
N ALA A 229 -33.79 -43.08 -22.50
CA ALA A 229 -34.86 -42.71 -23.38
C ALA A 229 -35.94 -43.79 -23.31
N MET A 230 -37.17 -43.40 -22.97
CA MET A 230 -38.31 -44.30 -23.06
C MET A 230 -38.50 -44.65 -24.56
N VAL A 231 -38.22 -45.91 -24.87
CA VAL A 231 -38.59 -46.48 -26.18
C VAL A 231 -40.10 -46.56 -26.20
N ALA A 232 -40.75 -45.74 -27.00
CA ALA A 232 -42.17 -45.85 -27.26
C ALA A 232 -42.41 -47.11 -28.07
N ALA A 233 -43.29 -47.98 -27.56
CA ALA A 233 -43.82 -49.13 -28.24
C ALA A 233 -44.90 -48.74 -29.29
#